data_85b69662ffaf47f950cdcf43e6a57697
#
_entry.id   85b69662ffaf47f950cdcf43e6a57697
#
_cell.length_a   1.000
_cell.length_b   1.000
_cell.length_c   1.000
_cell.angle_alpha   90.00
_cell.angle_beta   90.00
_cell.angle_gamma   90.00
#
_symmetry.space_group_name_H-M   'P 1'
#
loop_
_entity.id
_entity.type
_entity.pdbx_description
1 polymer ?
#
loop_
_entity_poly.entity_id
_entity_poly.type
_entity_poly.pdbx_seq_one_letter_code
_entity_poly.pdbx_strand_id
1 'polypeptide(L)'
;MPSSFTKTTNTTLLALQSVAASSVVVGSAVSIATKLGATALIRFGRRSATAAGASAILRLEGSSASGAANTWFPIVEIGTAFAACEAEALTGTVSSGQNVLTLASTTNLTAQDIIFIDNTTPANSEFGRIKSIVANTSVTIIDNLVNAQTGSTIYDAAEIYAPVMIPPEFTHVRLVADGSLFTQAFAVEAFLATVDSIG
;
A
#
# COMPACT_ATOMS: atom_id res chain seq x y z
N MET A 1 37.22 6.99 -10.41
CA MET A 1 36.09 7.87 -10.01
C MET A 1 35.05 6.98 -9.36
N PRO A 2 34.42 7.36 -8.25
CA PRO A 2 33.35 6.57 -7.72
C PRO A 2 32.19 6.58 -8.71
N SER A 3 31.71 5.38 -9.08
CA SER A 3 30.51 5.25 -9.91
C SER A 3 29.31 5.71 -9.11
N SER A 4 28.51 6.62 -9.64
CA SER A 4 27.26 7.07 -9.04
C SER A 4 26.07 6.35 -9.69
N PHE A 5 25.13 5.88 -8.86
CA PHE A 5 23.88 5.34 -9.36
C PHE A 5 22.87 6.48 -9.52
N THR A 6 22.28 6.57 -10.69
CA THR A 6 21.13 7.48 -10.89
C THR A 6 19.85 6.71 -10.52
N LYS A 7 19.19 7.17 -9.46
CA LYS A 7 17.91 6.63 -9.01
C LYS A 7 16.79 7.48 -9.59
N THR A 8 15.85 6.85 -10.27
CA THR A 8 14.61 7.54 -10.73
C THR A 8 13.66 7.79 -9.58
N THR A 9 12.80 8.77 -9.77
CA THR A 9 11.58 8.94 -8.96
C THR A 9 10.72 7.68 -9.01
N ASN A 10 10.07 7.37 -7.90
CA ASN A 10 9.16 6.21 -7.83
C ASN A 10 8.11 6.29 -8.94
N THR A 11 8.01 5.24 -9.73
CA THR A 11 6.94 5.09 -10.73
C THR A 11 5.77 4.36 -10.06
N THR A 12 4.56 4.88 -10.23
CA THR A 12 3.35 4.22 -9.73
C THR A 12 3.10 2.94 -10.53
N LEU A 13 3.12 1.80 -9.86
CA LEU A 13 2.76 0.50 -10.42
C LEU A 13 1.25 0.25 -10.29
N LEU A 14 0.68 0.68 -9.17
CA LEU A 14 -0.76 0.72 -8.93
C LEU A 14 -1.05 1.91 -8.02
N ALA A 15 -1.85 2.87 -8.48
CA ALA A 15 -2.28 3.99 -7.66
C ALA A 15 -3.16 3.50 -6.50
N LEU A 16 -3.13 4.22 -5.37
CA LEU A 16 -4.00 3.91 -4.26
C LEU A 16 -5.47 3.85 -4.70
N GLN A 17 -6.06 2.70 -4.53
CA GLN A 17 -7.45 2.47 -4.88
C GLN A 17 -8.13 1.48 -3.94
N SER A 18 -9.44 1.60 -3.86
CA SER A 18 -10.29 0.62 -3.21
C SER A 18 -10.55 -0.57 -4.13
N VAL A 19 -10.43 -1.76 -3.58
CA VAL A 19 -10.84 -3.01 -4.21
C VAL A 19 -12.09 -3.49 -3.49
N ALA A 20 -13.16 -3.72 -4.24
CA ALA A 20 -14.40 -4.23 -3.67
C ALA A 20 -14.23 -5.67 -3.16
N ALA A 21 -15.09 -6.08 -2.23
CA ALA A 21 -15.13 -7.47 -1.77
C ALA A 21 -15.26 -8.45 -2.94
N SER A 22 -14.58 -9.58 -2.85
CA SER A 22 -14.59 -10.66 -3.85
C SER A 22 -14.22 -10.22 -5.27
N SER A 23 -13.35 -9.22 -5.40
CA SER A 23 -12.94 -8.63 -6.68
C SER A 23 -11.45 -8.82 -6.94
N VAL A 24 -11.07 -8.70 -8.21
CA VAL A 24 -9.67 -8.71 -8.65
C VAL A 24 -9.37 -7.41 -9.37
N VAL A 25 -8.25 -6.78 -9.05
CA VAL A 25 -7.71 -5.62 -9.75
C VAL A 25 -6.37 -5.95 -10.35
N VAL A 26 -6.19 -5.62 -11.61
CA VAL A 26 -4.94 -5.78 -12.34
C VAL A 26 -4.38 -4.40 -12.65
N GLY A 27 -3.20 -4.10 -12.12
CA GLY A 27 -2.48 -2.87 -12.43
C GLY A 27 -1.98 -2.81 -13.87
N SER A 28 -1.68 -1.60 -14.31
CA SER A 28 -1.08 -1.40 -15.64
C SER A 28 0.34 -1.99 -15.70
N ALA A 29 0.72 -2.51 -16.85
CA ALA A 29 2.07 -2.95 -17.12
C ALA A 29 3.02 -1.74 -17.15
N VAL A 30 4.12 -1.81 -16.40
CA VAL A 30 5.18 -0.81 -16.40
C VAL A 30 6.44 -1.40 -17.01
N SER A 31 7.00 -0.73 -18.02
CA SER A 31 8.24 -1.17 -18.67
C SER A 31 9.46 -0.87 -17.79
N ILE A 32 10.31 -1.88 -17.65
CA ILE A 32 11.62 -1.80 -16.99
C ILE A 32 12.76 -2.26 -17.89
N ALA A 33 12.49 -2.45 -19.18
CA ALA A 33 13.43 -3.01 -20.16
C ALA A 33 14.77 -2.27 -20.26
N THR A 34 14.80 -0.98 -19.92
CA THR A 34 16.02 -0.13 -19.98
C THR A 34 16.62 0.12 -18.59
N LYS A 35 16.11 -0.55 -17.55
CA LYS A 35 16.55 -0.32 -16.16
C LYS A 35 17.61 -1.34 -15.76
N LEU A 36 18.61 -0.90 -14.99
CA LEU A 36 19.65 -1.78 -14.43
C LEU A 36 19.15 -2.60 -13.24
N GLY A 37 18.08 -2.15 -12.61
CA GLY A 37 17.45 -2.83 -11.50
C GLY A 37 16.13 -2.19 -11.13
N ALA A 38 15.24 -2.95 -10.51
CA ALA A 38 13.96 -2.47 -10.05
C ALA A 38 13.56 -3.15 -8.74
N THR A 39 12.88 -2.39 -7.88
CA THR A 39 12.29 -2.90 -6.64
C THR A 39 10.88 -2.36 -6.50
N ALA A 40 9.97 -3.19 -6.01
CA ALA A 40 8.60 -2.80 -5.71
C ALA A 40 8.39 -2.59 -4.22
N LEU A 41 7.58 -1.60 -3.89
CA LEU A 41 6.95 -1.36 -2.60
C LEU A 41 5.46 -1.56 -2.78
N ILE A 42 4.86 -2.46 -2.01
CA ILE A 42 3.43 -2.76 -2.05
C ILE A 42 2.83 -2.43 -0.69
N ARG A 43 1.68 -1.76 -0.66
CA ARG A 43 0.94 -1.42 0.55
C ARG A 43 -0.47 -1.98 0.47
N PHE A 44 -0.92 -2.53 1.58
CA PHE A 44 -2.27 -3.07 1.76
C PHE A 44 -2.91 -2.42 2.98
N GLY A 45 -4.17 -2.00 2.85
CA GLY A 45 -4.96 -1.40 3.92
C GLY A 45 -6.34 -2.03 4.00
N ARG A 46 -6.79 -2.32 5.22
CA ARG A 46 -8.16 -2.78 5.50
C ARG A 46 -9.13 -1.61 5.34
N ARG A 47 -10.35 -1.91 4.94
CA ARG A 47 -11.47 -0.97 4.90
C ARG A 47 -12.70 -1.50 5.65
N SER A 48 -12.48 -2.48 6.51
CA SER A 48 -13.48 -3.06 7.39
C SER A 48 -12.79 -3.67 8.60
N ALA A 49 -13.34 -3.47 9.78
CA ALA A 49 -12.89 -4.14 11.00
C ALA A 49 -13.25 -5.62 11.04
N THR A 50 -14.24 -6.03 10.26
CA THR A 50 -14.72 -7.42 10.23
C THR A 50 -13.69 -8.34 9.57
N ALA A 51 -13.51 -9.54 10.12
CA ALA A 51 -12.67 -10.56 9.50
C ALA A 51 -13.12 -10.87 8.06
N ALA A 52 -12.16 -11.04 7.16
CA ALA A 52 -12.43 -11.25 5.73
C ALA A 52 -12.58 -12.73 5.34
N GLY A 53 -12.39 -13.66 6.28
CA GLY A 53 -12.50 -15.10 6.05
C GLY A 53 -11.27 -15.73 5.38
N ALA A 54 -10.64 -15.04 4.44
CA ALA A 54 -9.42 -15.47 3.75
C ALA A 54 -8.53 -14.26 3.44
N SER A 55 -7.24 -14.48 3.15
CA SER A 55 -6.33 -13.42 2.67
C SER A 55 -6.68 -12.98 1.26
N ALA A 56 -6.51 -11.71 0.95
CA ALA A 56 -6.30 -11.29 -0.44
C ALA A 56 -4.87 -11.67 -0.85
N ILE A 57 -4.68 -12.00 -2.11
CA ILE A 57 -3.36 -12.34 -2.64
C ILE A 57 -2.86 -11.17 -3.49
N LEU A 58 -1.73 -10.58 -3.06
CA LEU A 58 -1.05 -9.56 -3.84
C LEU A 58 0.05 -10.23 -4.65
N ARG A 59 -0.10 -10.27 -5.98
CA ARG A 59 0.86 -10.87 -6.90
C ARG A 59 1.63 -9.78 -7.63
N LEU A 60 2.94 -9.73 -7.43
CA LEU A 60 3.81 -8.99 -8.34
C LEU A 60 4.17 -9.92 -9.49
N GLU A 61 3.85 -9.53 -10.70
CA GLU A 61 4.07 -10.34 -11.89
C GLU A 61 5.06 -9.66 -12.84
N GLY A 62 5.92 -10.46 -13.45
CA GLY A 62 6.86 -10.04 -14.48
C GLY A 62 6.57 -10.68 -15.84
N SER A 63 6.90 -9.97 -16.90
CA SER A 63 6.87 -10.46 -18.27
C SER A 63 8.16 -10.15 -18.99
N SER A 64 8.73 -11.12 -19.69
CA SER A 64 9.88 -10.95 -20.59
C SER A 64 9.48 -10.65 -22.04
N ALA A 65 8.17 -10.69 -22.36
CA ALA A 65 7.62 -10.55 -23.71
C ALA A 65 6.78 -9.28 -23.88
N SER A 66 7.32 -8.12 -23.48
CA SER A 66 6.69 -6.80 -23.65
C SER A 66 5.30 -6.67 -23.03
N GLY A 67 5.00 -7.47 -21.99
CA GLY A 67 3.71 -7.41 -21.31
C GLY A 67 2.53 -7.98 -22.07
N ALA A 68 2.77 -8.78 -23.11
CA ALA A 68 1.73 -9.44 -23.88
C ALA A 68 0.84 -10.35 -23.02
N ALA A 69 -0.38 -10.62 -23.47
CA ALA A 69 -1.26 -11.57 -22.80
C ALA A 69 -0.61 -12.97 -22.68
N ASN A 70 -0.87 -13.64 -21.57
CA ASN A 70 -0.33 -14.98 -21.25
C ASN A 70 1.20 -15.08 -21.14
N THR A 71 1.89 -13.94 -20.91
CA THR A 71 3.36 -13.91 -20.71
C THR A 71 3.75 -13.49 -19.29
N TRP A 72 2.79 -13.44 -18.40
CA TRP A 72 2.98 -12.99 -17.03
C TRP A 72 3.27 -14.16 -16.09
N PHE A 73 4.33 -14.02 -15.31
CA PHE A 73 4.76 -15.01 -14.32
C PHE A 73 4.82 -14.35 -12.94
N PRO A 74 4.40 -15.03 -11.87
CA PRO A 74 4.52 -14.49 -10.53
C PRO A 74 6.00 -14.35 -10.14
N ILE A 75 6.39 -13.15 -9.71
CA ILE A 75 7.68 -12.89 -9.05
C ILE A 75 7.53 -13.22 -7.56
N VAL A 76 6.42 -12.78 -6.98
CA VAL A 76 6.07 -13.07 -5.58
C VAL A 76 4.56 -13.07 -5.41
N GLU A 77 4.08 -13.92 -4.53
CA GLU A 77 2.71 -13.92 -4.03
C GLU A 77 2.73 -13.67 -2.52
N ILE A 78 1.91 -12.74 -2.07
CA ILE A 78 1.84 -12.30 -0.69
C ILE A 78 0.39 -12.41 -0.23
N GLY A 79 0.15 -13.22 0.80
CA GLY A 79 -1.14 -13.25 1.49
C GLY A 79 -1.22 -12.12 2.52
N THR A 80 -2.35 -11.40 2.53
CA THR A 80 -2.57 -10.27 3.43
C THR A 80 -3.24 -10.70 4.74
N ALA A 81 -3.25 -9.82 5.74
CA ALA A 81 -4.02 -10.03 6.96
C ALA A 81 -5.52 -10.14 6.67
N PHE A 82 -6.19 -11.12 7.26
CA PHE A 82 -7.61 -11.40 7.05
C PHE A 82 -8.44 -11.44 8.35
N ALA A 83 -7.79 -11.52 9.51
CA ALA A 83 -8.46 -11.47 10.81
C ALA A 83 -9.18 -10.13 11.03
N ALA A 84 -10.04 -10.06 12.03
CA ALA A 84 -10.63 -8.80 12.47
C ALA A 84 -9.50 -7.81 12.88
N CYS A 85 -9.72 -6.53 12.66
CA CYS A 85 -8.80 -5.47 13.03
C CYS A 85 -9.55 -4.36 13.79
N GLU A 86 -8.82 -3.45 14.41
CA GLU A 86 -9.42 -2.27 15.02
C GLU A 86 -9.79 -1.23 13.96
N ALA A 87 -10.87 -0.52 14.22
CA ALA A 87 -11.34 0.58 13.39
C ALA A 87 -11.77 1.74 14.28
N GLU A 88 -11.05 2.85 14.20
CA GLU A 88 -11.29 4.02 15.03
C GLU A 88 -11.61 5.25 14.16
N ALA A 89 -12.75 5.87 14.44
CA ALA A 89 -13.17 7.06 13.71
C ALA A 89 -12.40 8.28 14.18
N LEU A 90 -11.95 9.13 13.24
CA LEU A 90 -11.44 10.46 13.57
C LEU A 90 -12.56 11.34 14.13
N THR A 91 -12.24 12.08 15.18
CA THR A 91 -13.11 13.15 15.71
C THR A 91 -12.69 14.49 15.12
N GLY A 92 -13.57 15.04 14.26
CA GLY A 92 -13.31 16.33 13.61
C GLY A 92 -12.47 16.23 12.34
N THR A 93 -11.83 17.32 11.98
CA THR A 93 -10.99 17.46 10.78
C THR A 93 -9.54 17.64 11.17
N VAL A 94 -8.65 16.92 10.52
CA VAL A 94 -7.20 17.11 10.62
C VAL A 94 -6.69 17.66 9.29
N SER A 95 -6.04 18.82 9.33
CA SER A 95 -5.53 19.49 8.13
C SER A 95 -4.32 18.74 7.54
N SER A 96 -4.10 18.88 6.25
CA SER A 96 -2.84 18.46 5.63
C SER A 96 -1.65 19.15 6.31
N GLY A 97 -0.51 18.48 6.37
CA GLY A 97 0.68 18.98 7.09
C GLY A 97 0.66 18.72 8.61
N GLN A 98 -0.43 18.20 9.16
CA GLN A 98 -0.51 17.78 10.57
C GLN A 98 -0.23 16.29 10.70
N ASN A 99 0.16 15.85 11.90
CA ASN A 99 0.44 14.44 12.18
C ASN A 99 -0.23 13.95 13.48
N VAL A 100 -1.09 14.74 14.10
CA VAL A 100 -1.87 14.35 15.27
C VAL A 100 -3.30 14.07 14.83
N LEU A 101 -3.73 12.82 14.99
CA LEU A 101 -5.08 12.36 14.66
C LEU A 101 -5.87 12.22 15.95
N THR A 102 -6.91 13.03 16.11
CA THR A 102 -7.79 12.98 17.28
C THR A 102 -8.81 11.86 17.11
N LEU A 103 -8.93 10.99 18.11
CA LEU A 103 -9.78 9.81 18.11
C LEU A 103 -10.63 9.76 19.38
N ALA A 104 -11.81 9.16 19.28
CA ALA A 104 -12.66 8.91 20.46
C ALA A 104 -12.11 7.77 21.32
N SER A 105 -11.44 6.80 20.70
CA SER A 105 -10.78 5.68 21.35
C SER A 105 -9.42 5.41 20.70
N THR A 106 -8.50 4.90 21.48
CA THR A 106 -7.20 4.39 21.01
C THR A 106 -6.95 2.98 21.54
N THR A 107 -8.03 2.31 21.98
CA THR A 107 -7.96 0.95 22.51
C THR A 107 -7.43 0.01 21.44
N ASN A 108 -6.50 -0.86 21.82
CA ASN A 108 -5.83 -1.84 20.97
C ASN A 108 -4.93 -1.27 19.86
N LEU A 109 -4.83 0.05 19.71
CA LEU A 109 -3.79 0.64 18.87
C LEU A 109 -2.45 0.60 19.58
N THR A 110 -1.38 0.29 18.85
CA THR A 110 -0.03 0.17 19.40
C THR A 110 0.94 1.11 18.69
N ALA A 111 1.92 1.64 19.42
CA ALA A 111 2.98 2.43 18.78
C ALA A 111 3.79 1.54 17.83
N GLN A 112 4.16 2.10 16.68
CA GLN A 112 4.80 1.46 15.52
C GLN A 112 3.85 0.68 14.61
N ASP A 113 2.57 0.51 14.93
CA ASP A 113 1.60 -0.08 13.99
C ASP A 113 1.53 0.75 12.70
N ILE A 114 1.40 0.04 11.60
CA ILE A 114 1.09 0.63 10.32
C ILE A 114 -0.43 0.71 10.23
N ILE A 115 -0.93 1.89 9.92
CA ILE A 115 -2.36 2.17 9.84
C ILE A 115 -2.73 2.59 8.42
N PHE A 116 -3.95 2.27 8.03
CA PHE A 116 -4.60 2.84 6.86
C PHE A 116 -5.66 3.85 7.32
N ILE A 117 -5.54 5.09 6.83
CA ILE A 117 -6.46 6.18 7.09
C ILE A 117 -7.41 6.24 5.89
N ASP A 118 -8.59 5.65 6.07
CA ASP A 118 -9.61 5.57 5.03
C ASP A 118 -10.48 6.83 5.04
N ASN A 119 -10.24 7.70 4.08
CA ASN A 119 -11.03 8.92 3.91
C ASN A 119 -12.31 8.64 3.11
N THR A 120 -13.39 9.36 3.39
CA THR A 120 -14.65 9.30 2.62
C THR A 120 -14.44 9.60 1.13
N THR A 121 -13.40 10.40 0.79
CA THR A 121 -12.89 10.58 -0.57
C THR A 121 -11.69 9.66 -0.76
N PRO A 122 -11.79 8.55 -1.49
CA PRO A 122 -10.72 7.52 -1.54
C PRO A 122 -9.35 8.05 -1.99
N ALA A 123 -9.32 9.07 -2.85
CA ALA A 123 -8.08 9.71 -3.29
C ALA A 123 -7.32 10.45 -2.17
N ASN A 124 -7.98 10.74 -1.06
CA ASN A 124 -7.39 11.39 0.11
C ASN A 124 -7.01 10.39 1.20
N SER A 125 -7.28 9.11 0.99
CA SER A 125 -6.82 8.06 1.91
C SER A 125 -5.30 7.94 1.88
N GLU A 126 -4.71 7.55 3.00
CA GLU A 126 -3.24 7.44 3.09
C GLU A 126 -2.81 6.41 4.14
N PHE A 127 -1.55 6.00 4.05
CA PHE A 127 -0.93 5.12 5.03
C PHE A 127 -0.13 5.94 6.03
N GLY A 128 -0.14 5.52 7.28
CA GLY A 128 0.67 6.12 8.33
C GLY A 128 1.30 5.06 9.24
N ARG A 129 2.27 5.49 10.05
CA ARG A 129 2.82 4.66 11.12
C ARG A 129 2.66 5.41 12.43
N ILE A 130 2.11 4.77 13.44
CA ILE A 130 1.91 5.37 14.77
C ILE A 130 3.27 5.60 15.44
N LYS A 131 3.54 6.83 15.82
CA LYS A 131 4.71 7.24 16.61
C LYS A 131 4.44 7.14 18.10
N SER A 132 3.30 7.66 18.55
CA SER A 132 2.91 7.70 19.96
C SER A 132 1.40 7.78 20.09
N ILE A 133 0.89 7.44 21.28
CA ILE A 133 -0.53 7.37 21.60
C ILE A 133 -0.78 8.15 22.89
N VAL A 134 -1.82 8.98 22.89
CA VAL A 134 -2.43 9.55 24.11
C VAL A 134 -3.76 8.81 24.30
N ALA A 135 -3.85 8.05 25.38
CA ALA A 135 -4.99 7.15 25.63
C ALA A 135 -6.34 7.86 25.50
N ASN A 136 -7.25 7.29 24.72
CA ASN A 136 -8.59 7.78 24.43
C ASN A 136 -8.65 9.25 23.98
N THR A 137 -7.60 9.72 23.29
CA THR A 137 -7.51 11.11 22.85
C THR A 137 -6.96 11.24 21.43
N SER A 138 -5.77 10.69 21.17
CA SER A 138 -5.12 10.88 19.87
C SER A 138 -4.01 9.87 19.60
N VAL A 139 -3.68 9.71 18.33
CA VAL A 139 -2.42 9.12 17.89
C VAL A 139 -1.61 10.17 17.15
N THR A 140 -0.28 10.14 17.33
CA THR A 140 0.65 10.91 16.50
C THR A 140 1.28 9.96 15.51
N ILE A 141 1.25 10.25 14.22
CA ILE A 141 1.94 9.48 13.18
C ILE A 141 3.33 10.05 12.90
N ILE A 142 4.19 9.26 12.28
CA ILE A 142 5.59 9.63 12.04
C ILE A 142 5.67 10.78 11.02
N ASP A 143 4.97 10.62 9.90
CA ASP A 143 4.97 11.60 8.80
C ASP A 143 3.74 12.51 8.90
N ASN A 144 3.84 13.69 8.32
CA ASN A 144 2.69 14.57 8.22
C ASN A 144 1.73 14.07 7.13
N LEU A 145 0.43 14.27 7.38
CA LEU A 145 -0.61 14.00 6.39
C LEU A 145 -0.37 14.78 5.10
N VAL A 146 -0.51 14.11 3.97
CA VAL A 146 -0.49 14.74 2.64
C VAL A 146 -1.84 15.41 2.38
N ASN A 147 -2.93 14.74 2.76
CA ASN A 147 -4.30 15.21 2.53
C ASN A 147 -4.99 15.56 3.85
N ALA A 148 -5.95 16.50 3.79
CA ALA A 148 -6.83 16.74 4.94
C ALA A 148 -7.73 15.53 5.17
N GLN A 149 -7.92 15.16 6.44
CA GLN A 149 -8.73 14.03 6.86
C GLN A 149 -10.01 14.51 7.55
N THR A 150 -11.16 14.16 6.98
CA THR A 150 -12.48 14.49 7.53
C THR A 150 -13.40 13.27 7.42
N GLY A 151 -14.01 12.86 8.51
CA GLY A 151 -14.85 11.66 8.55
C GLY A 151 -14.10 10.37 8.22
N SER A 152 -12.80 10.36 8.41
CA SER A 152 -11.94 9.22 8.11
C SER A 152 -11.99 8.18 9.22
N THR A 153 -11.74 6.93 8.88
CA THR A 153 -11.57 5.81 9.82
C THR A 153 -10.15 5.29 9.72
N ILE A 154 -9.52 5.04 10.87
CA ILE A 154 -8.21 4.41 10.96
C ILE A 154 -8.40 2.91 11.14
N TYR A 155 -7.72 2.12 10.32
CA TYR A 155 -7.61 0.66 10.45
C TYR A 155 -6.17 0.29 10.78
N ASP A 156 -5.93 -0.54 11.80
CA ASP A 156 -4.61 -0.88 12.33
C ASP A 156 -3.91 -2.03 11.59
N ALA A 157 -4.64 -2.83 10.83
CA ALA A 157 -4.07 -3.97 10.10
C ALA A 157 -3.62 -3.58 8.68
N ALA A 158 -2.88 -2.48 8.56
CA ALA A 158 -2.22 -2.14 7.30
C ALA A 158 -0.84 -2.80 7.22
N GLU A 159 -0.43 -3.16 6.02
CA GLU A 159 0.80 -3.89 5.77
C GLU A 159 1.63 -3.22 4.67
N ILE A 160 2.94 -3.23 4.84
CA ILE A 160 3.90 -2.73 3.84
C ILE A 160 4.86 -3.86 3.50
N TYR A 161 4.89 -4.22 2.23
CA TYR A 161 5.80 -5.23 1.69
C TYR A 161 6.87 -4.55 0.84
N ALA A 162 8.08 -4.49 1.37
CA ALA A 162 9.22 -3.86 0.72
C ALA A 162 10.56 -4.32 1.32
N PRO A 163 11.62 -4.30 0.53
CA PRO A 163 11.65 -4.18 -0.93
C PRO A 163 11.43 -5.55 -1.58
N VAL A 164 10.62 -5.61 -2.63
CA VAL A 164 10.51 -6.79 -3.49
C VAL A 164 11.41 -6.56 -4.71
N MET A 165 12.50 -7.31 -4.80
CA MET A 165 13.43 -7.22 -5.93
C MET A 165 12.80 -7.85 -7.17
N ILE A 166 12.95 -7.19 -8.31
CA ILE A 166 12.49 -7.68 -9.59
C ILE A 166 13.66 -8.29 -10.35
N PRO A 167 13.57 -9.58 -10.73
CA PRO A 167 14.61 -10.24 -11.51
C PRO A 167 14.85 -9.55 -12.85
N PRO A 168 16.13 -9.46 -13.30
CA PRO A 168 16.52 -8.68 -14.47
C PRO A 168 16.04 -9.26 -15.81
N GLU A 169 15.59 -10.49 -15.84
CA GLU A 169 15.02 -11.15 -17.04
C GLU A 169 13.66 -10.60 -17.45
N PHE A 170 12.97 -9.88 -16.56
CA PHE A 170 11.70 -9.25 -16.90
C PHE A 170 11.88 -7.87 -17.53
N THR A 171 11.08 -7.61 -18.55
CA THR A 171 11.04 -6.31 -19.23
C THR A 171 9.86 -5.45 -18.80
N HIS A 172 8.83 -6.08 -18.23
CA HIS A 172 7.62 -5.43 -17.72
C HIS A 172 7.20 -6.04 -16.40
N VAL A 173 6.58 -5.21 -15.56
CA VAL A 173 6.02 -5.63 -14.27
C VAL A 173 4.62 -5.05 -14.08
N ARG A 174 3.78 -5.75 -13.32
CA ARG A 174 2.49 -5.27 -12.86
C ARG A 174 2.15 -5.84 -11.48
N LEU A 175 1.22 -5.20 -10.77
CA LEU A 175 0.62 -5.76 -9.58
C LEU A 175 -0.78 -6.31 -9.91
N VAL A 176 -1.10 -7.47 -9.37
CA VAL A 176 -2.44 -8.04 -9.33
C VAL A 176 -2.86 -8.13 -7.87
N ALA A 177 -3.98 -7.49 -7.53
CA ALA A 177 -4.60 -7.60 -6.21
C ALA A 177 -5.82 -8.53 -6.34
N ASP A 178 -5.64 -9.78 -5.95
CA ASP A 178 -6.65 -10.83 -6.03
C ASP A 178 -7.38 -10.95 -4.70
N GLY A 179 -8.53 -10.32 -4.62
CA GLY A 179 -9.45 -10.39 -3.48
C GLY A 179 -10.63 -11.33 -3.72
N SER A 180 -10.55 -12.27 -4.66
CA SER A 180 -11.68 -13.16 -5.04
C SER A 180 -12.24 -13.94 -3.85
N LEU A 181 -11.41 -14.30 -2.87
CA LEU A 181 -11.79 -14.97 -1.63
C LEU A 181 -11.88 -14.01 -0.43
N PHE A 182 -11.51 -12.76 -0.59
CA PHE A 182 -11.53 -11.74 0.46
C PHE A 182 -12.91 -11.09 0.51
N THR A 183 -13.64 -11.31 1.60
CA THR A 183 -15.07 -10.94 1.70
C THR A 183 -15.33 -9.49 2.11
N GLN A 184 -14.28 -8.70 2.32
CA GLN A 184 -14.36 -7.29 2.69
C GLN A 184 -13.69 -6.41 1.63
N ALA A 185 -14.06 -5.12 1.58
CA ALA A 185 -13.31 -4.16 0.77
C ALA A 185 -11.92 -3.90 1.39
N PHE A 186 -10.94 -3.58 0.55
CA PHE A 186 -9.59 -3.23 0.97
C PHE A 186 -9.00 -2.16 0.07
N ALA A 187 -7.89 -1.57 0.47
CA ALA A 187 -7.12 -0.63 -0.30
C ALA A 187 -5.76 -1.23 -0.66
N VAL A 188 -5.26 -0.90 -1.83
CA VAL A 188 -3.96 -1.33 -2.29
C VAL A 188 -3.29 -0.24 -3.10
N GLU A 189 -1.98 -0.10 -2.94
CA GLU A 189 -1.13 0.70 -3.84
C GLU A 189 0.23 0.03 -4.02
N ALA A 190 0.91 0.36 -5.11
CA ALA A 190 2.26 -0.10 -5.34
C ALA A 190 3.09 0.92 -6.12
N PHE A 191 4.36 1.00 -5.75
CA PHE A 191 5.37 1.84 -6.39
C PHE A 191 6.55 1.01 -6.84
N LEU A 192 7.20 1.49 -7.89
CA LEU A 192 8.42 0.92 -8.44
C LEU A 192 9.56 1.93 -8.30
N ALA A 193 10.62 1.54 -7.63
CA ALA A 193 11.89 2.26 -7.62
C ALA A 193 12.85 1.59 -8.61
N THR A 194 13.43 2.35 -9.52
CA THR A 194 14.36 1.84 -10.55
C THR A 194 15.73 2.48 -10.47
N VAL A 195 16.74 1.76 -10.95
CA VAL A 195 18.09 2.25 -11.18
C VAL A 195 18.28 2.37 -12.68
N ASP A 196 18.60 3.58 -13.17
CA ASP A 196 18.61 3.89 -14.60
C ASP A 196 20.00 3.76 -15.22
N SER A 197 21.05 4.16 -14.49
CA SER A 197 22.42 4.16 -14.99
C SER A 197 23.45 4.08 -13.87
N ILE A 198 24.66 3.67 -14.25
CA ILE A 198 25.88 3.83 -13.44
C ILE A 198 26.71 4.91 -14.14
N GLY A 199 26.92 6.02 -13.49
CA GLY A 199 27.74 7.12 -13.97
C GLY A 199 29.21 6.95 -13.64
#